data_099f3f076b0caee72fa096acc3d16325
#
_entry.id   099f3f076b0caee72fa096acc3d16325
#
_cell.length_a   1.000
_cell.length_b   1.000
_cell.length_c   1.000
_cell.angle_alpha   90.00
_cell.angle_beta   90.00
_cell.angle_gamma   90.00
#
_symmetry.space_group_name_H-M   'P 1'
#
loop_
_entity.id
_entity.type
_entity.pdbx_description
1 polymer ?
#
loop_
_entity_poly.entity_id
_entity_poly.type
_entity_poly.pdbx_seq_one_letter_code
_entity_poly.pdbx_strand_id
1 'polypeptide(L)'
;MFFTLSVGYSHTVLFGNAHFEKHKYYSHQALDRICEEYNRVIGNMEVEPLIAIPIFIHDFLCIHPFNDGNGRMSRLLTTLLLYRNGFYVGKYISLEAKIAKNKDLYYDALGQAQIGWHEGTEDSVPFIKYWLGTVLAAYKDFEERFELVETKLPALETVRRATLNKIGRFTKQDIRELCPSLSISSI
;
A
#
# COMPACT_ATOMS: atom_id res chain seq x y z
N MET A 1 -23.30 -14.39 7.11
CA MET A 1 -22.64 -15.58 6.58
C MET A 1 -21.16 -15.40 6.86
N PHE A 2 -20.68 -15.97 7.96
CA PHE A 2 -19.28 -15.80 8.39
C PHE A 2 -18.42 -16.72 7.53
N PHE A 3 -17.58 -16.14 6.67
CA PHE A 3 -16.52 -16.88 6.02
C PHE A 3 -15.47 -17.22 7.08
N THR A 4 -15.47 -18.46 7.50
CA THR A 4 -14.29 -19.04 8.16
C THR A 4 -13.21 -19.05 7.10
N LEU A 5 -12.26 -18.10 7.19
CA LEU A 5 -11.00 -18.14 6.44
C LEU A 5 -10.28 -19.41 6.91
N SER A 6 -10.48 -20.51 6.21
CA SER A 6 -9.57 -21.63 6.23
C SER A 6 -8.24 -21.08 5.71
N VAL A 7 -7.28 -20.92 6.61
CA VAL A 7 -5.92 -20.41 6.35
C VAL A 7 -5.17 -21.50 5.58
N GLY A 8 -5.45 -21.60 4.30
CA GLY A 8 -4.85 -22.57 3.39
C GLY A 8 -4.86 -22.05 1.96
N TYR A 9 -4.63 -20.75 1.77
CA TYR A 9 -4.31 -20.24 0.45
C TYR A 9 -2.84 -20.54 0.18
N SER A 10 -2.58 -21.79 -0.29
CA SER A 10 -1.33 -22.08 -0.94
C SER A 10 -1.29 -21.38 -2.30
N HIS A 11 -0.11 -21.06 -2.78
CA HIS A 11 0.14 -20.57 -4.14
C HIS A 11 -0.63 -21.36 -5.20
N THR A 12 -0.80 -22.67 -4.99
CA THR A 12 -1.57 -23.61 -5.82
C THR A 12 -3.03 -23.17 -6.05
N VAL A 13 -3.65 -22.47 -5.10
CA VAL A 13 -5.05 -22.05 -5.20
C VAL A 13 -5.20 -20.79 -6.05
N LEU A 14 -4.25 -19.85 -5.95
CA LEU A 14 -4.34 -18.58 -6.66
C LEU A 14 -3.65 -18.59 -8.03
N PHE A 15 -2.47 -19.23 -8.14
CA PHE A 15 -1.62 -19.12 -9.32
C PHE A 15 -1.30 -20.47 -9.98
N GLY A 16 -1.85 -21.56 -9.49
CA GLY A 16 -1.66 -22.93 -10.01
C GLY A 16 -0.26 -23.48 -9.80
N ASN A 17 -0.09 -24.80 -10.03
CA ASN A 17 1.21 -25.48 -9.93
C ASN A 17 2.14 -25.08 -11.08
N ALA A 18 2.77 -23.91 -11.00
CA ALA A 18 3.81 -23.54 -11.93
C ALA A 18 5.16 -24.05 -11.41
N HIS A 19 5.58 -25.24 -11.84
CA HIS A 19 6.98 -25.64 -11.73
C HIS A 19 7.82 -24.69 -12.58
N PHE A 20 8.44 -23.71 -11.93
CA PHE A 20 9.39 -22.84 -12.59
C PHE A 20 10.79 -23.44 -12.45
N GLU A 21 11.28 -24.06 -13.53
CA GLU A 21 12.70 -24.44 -13.58
C GLU A 21 13.59 -23.18 -13.57
N LYS A 22 14.74 -23.28 -12.89
CA LYS A 22 15.73 -22.23 -12.57
C LYS A 22 16.38 -21.52 -13.78
N HIS A 23 15.76 -21.37 -14.93
CA HIS A 23 16.39 -20.76 -16.10
C HIS A 23 15.83 -19.38 -16.43
N LYS A 24 16.72 -18.41 -16.60
CA LYS A 24 16.49 -17.01 -16.99
C LYS A 24 15.58 -16.81 -18.22
N TYR A 25 15.39 -17.85 -19.03
CA TYR A 25 14.50 -17.87 -20.18
C TYR A 25 13.01 -17.96 -19.82
N TYR A 26 12.68 -18.42 -18.62
CA TYR A 26 11.29 -18.60 -18.17
C TYR A 26 10.75 -17.41 -17.38
N SER A 27 11.59 -16.40 -17.05
CA SER A 27 11.16 -15.27 -16.21
C SER A 27 10.07 -14.42 -16.88
N HIS A 28 10.09 -14.24 -18.20
CA HIS A 28 9.05 -13.49 -18.92
C HIS A 28 7.71 -14.23 -18.93
N GLN A 29 7.73 -15.54 -19.26
CA GLN A 29 6.52 -16.36 -19.27
C GLN A 29 5.93 -16.48 -17.85
N ALA A 30 6.77 -16.58 -16.84
CA ALA A 30 6.35 -16.61 -15.45
C ALA A 30 5.70 -15.29 -15.04
N LEU A 31 6.29 -14.17 -15.45
CA LEU A 31 5.75 -12.84 -15.17
C LEU A 31 4.40 -12.62 -15.87
N ASP A 32 4.29 -12.99 -17.16
CA ASP A 32 3.03 -12.91 -17.90
C ASP A 32 1.94 -13.71 -17.19
N ARG A 33 2.26 -14.93 -16.77
CA ARG A 33 1.33 -15.81 -16.07
C ARG A 33 0.82 -15.24 -14.75
N ILE A 34 1.69 -14.72 -13.89
CA ILE A 34 1.22 -14.11 -12.64
C ILE A 34 0.39 -12.86 -12.88
N CYS A 35 0.69 -12.08 -13.94
CA CYS A 35 -0.11 -10.93 -14.35
C CYS A 35 -1.51 -11.33 -14.85
N GLU A 36 -1.59 -12.35 -15.68
CA GLU A 36 -2.86 -12.88 -16.18
C GLU A 36 -3.72 -13.39 -15.02
N GLU A 37 -3.13 -14.18 -14.14
CA GLU A 37 -3.81 -14.76 -13.01
C GLU A 37 -4.28 -13.71 -12.00
N TYR A 38 -3.44 -12.72 -11.67
CA TYR A 38 -3.83 -11.58 -10.85
C TYR A 38 -5.04 -10.84 -11.44
N ASN A 39 -4.99 -10.53 -12.75
CA ASN A 39 -6.08 -9.84 -13.42
C ASN A 39 -7.37 -10.70 -13.44
N ARG A 40 -7.25 -12.01 -13.59
CA ARG A 40 -8.37 -12.95 -13.56
C ARG A 40 -9.06 -12.96 -12.19
N VAL A 41 -8.30 -13.18 -11.12
CA VAL A 41 -8.88 -13.31 -9.77
C VAL A 41 -9.49 -12.00 -9.27
N ILE A 42 -8.87 -10.85 -9.61
CA ILE A 42 -9.42 -9.53 -9.28
C ILE A 42 -10.65 -9.23 -10.15
N GLY A 43 -10.59 -9.50 -11.45
CA GLY A 43 -11.71 -9.25 -12.37
C GLY A 43 -12.95 -10.07 -12.05
N ASN A 44 -12.77 -11.29 -11.58
CA ASN A 44 -13.85 -12.18 -11.15
C ASN A 44 -14.28 -11.98 -9.67
N MET A 45 -13.62 -11.09 -8.92
CA MET A 45 -13.83 -10.89 -7.48
C MET A 45 -13.66 -12.18 -6.66
N GLU A 46 -12.75 -13.07 -7.06
CA GLU A 46 -12.49 -14.34 -6.36
C GLU A 46 -11.68 -14.13 -5.08
N VAL A 47 -10.85 -13.10 -5.05
CA VAL A 47 -9.97 -12.77 -3.92
C VAL A 47 -10.00 -11.26 -3.66
N GLU A 48 -10.03 -10.88 -2.38
CA GLU A 48 -9.94 -9.49 -1.97
C GLU A 48 -8.60 -8.86 -2.39
N PRO A 49 -8.58 -7.65 -2.95
CA PRO A 49 -7.37 -7.02 -3.46
C PRO A 49 -6.24 -6.92 -2.41
N LEU A 50 -6.57 -6.65 -1.14
CA LEU A 50 -5.58 -6.57 -0.06
C LEU A 50 -4.92 -7.93 0.26
N ILE A 51 -5.46 -9.03 -0.24
CA ILE A 51 -4.87 -10.38 -0.16
C ILE A 51 -4.13 -10.71 -1.46
N ALA A 52 -4.73 -10.43 -2.61
CA ALA A 52 -4.14 -10.76 -3.90
C ALA A 52 -2.86 -9.94 -4.19
N ILE A 53 -2.83 -8.66 -3.79
CA ILE A 53 -1.67 -7.78 -4.01
C ILE A 53 -0.40 -8.34 -3.35
N PRO A 54 -0.34 -8.63 -2.05
CA PRO A 54 0.89 -9.16 -1.44
C PRO A 54 1.32 -10.50 -2.04
N ILE A 55 0.39 -11.37 -2.45
CA ILE A 55 0.73 -12.64 -3.12
C ILE A 55 1.41 -12.36 -4.47
N PHE A 56 0.82 -11.50 -5.29
CA PHE A 56 1.41 -11.09 -6.58
C PHE A 56 2.81 -10.47 -6.40
N ILE A 57 2.99 -9.61 -5.40
CA ILE A 57 4.28 -8.98 -5.10
C ILE A 57 5.31 -9.99 -4.61
N HIS A 58 4.89 -10.95 -3.80
CA HIS A 58 5.73 -12.07 -3.36
C HIS A 58 6.23 -12.89 -4.55
N ASP A 59 5.33 -13.32 -5.44
CA ASP A 59 5.68 -14.08 -6.64
C ASP A 59 6.60 -13.30 -7.58
N PHE A 60 6.32 -12.02 -7.79
CA PHE A 60 7.20 -11.15 -8.55
C PHE A 60 8.63 -11.11 -7.97
N LEU A 61 8.76 -11.05 -6.65
CA LEU A 61 10.07 -11.07 -5.98
C LEU A 61 10.74 -12.45 -6.06
N CYS A 62 9.99 -13.54 -6.04
CA CYS A 62 10.51 -14.90 -6.21
C CYS A 62 10.98 -15.16 -7.65
N ILE A 63 10.23 -14.71 -8.66
CA ILE A 63 10.61 -14.78 -10.08
C ILE A 63 11.87 -13.97 -10.34
N HIS A 64 12.00 -12.82 -9.68
CA HIS A 64 13.16 -11.92 -9.76
C HIS A 64 13.56 -11.57 -11.21
N PRO A 65 12.66 -10.97 -12.02
CA PRO A 65 12.83 -10.89 -13.48
C PRO A 65 13.96 -9.97 -13.94
N PHE A 66 14.39 -9.02 -13.12
CA PHE A 66 15.43 -8.04 -13.47
C PHE A 66 16.77 -8.36 -12.83
N ASN A 67 17.87 -7.98 -13.48
CA ASN A 67 19.22 -8.12 -12.90
C ASN A 67 19.40 -7.20 -11.68
N ASP A 68 18.77 -6.02 -11.67
CA ASP A 68 18.72 -5.05 -10.56
C ASP A 68 17.38 -4.34 -10.56
N GLY A 69 16.99 -3.81 -9.40
CA GLY A 69 15.80 -3.00 -9.25
C GLY A 69 14.51 -3.76 -8.92
N ASN A 70 14.54 -5.10 -8.74
CA ASN A 70 13.33 -5.87 -8.39
C ASN A 70 12.63 -5.33 -7.15
N GLY A 71 13.38 -4.98 -6.10
CA GLY A 71 12.80 -4.39 -4.90
C GLY A 71 12.19 -3.00 -5.12
N ARG A 72 12.76 -2.17 -6.00
CA ARG A 72 12.18 -0.87 -6.39
C ARG A 72 10.91 -1.07 -7.21
N MET A 73 10.96 -1.97 -8.18
CA MET A 73 9.81 -2.30 -9.02
C MET A 73 8.66 -2.90 -8.20
N SER A 74 8.94 -3.81 -7.28
CA SER A 74 7.91 -4.39 -6.42
C SER A 74 7.16 -3.33 -5.59
N ARG A 75 7.87 -2.32 -5.06
CA ARG A 75 7.24 -1.21 -4.31
C ARG A 75 6.40 -0.30 -5.20
N LEU A 76 6.85 -0.03 -6.43
CA LEU A 76 6.06 0.72 -7.42
C LEU A 76 4.79 -0.04 -7.82
N LEU A 77 4.93 -1.34 -8.12
CA LEU A 77 3.80 -2.22 -8.44
C LEU A 77 2.80 -2.27 -7.27
N THR A 78 3.28 -2.40 -6.06
CA THR A 78 2.46 -2.34 -4.86
C THR A 78 1.59 -1.08 -4.81
N THR A 79 2.21 0.08 -4.99
CA THR A 79 1.49 1.36 -4.98
C THR A 79 0.48 1.45 -6.13
N LEU A 80 0.88 1.03 -7.33
CA LEU A 80 0.01 1.00 -8.49
C LEU A 80 -1.21 0.11 -8.27
N LEU A 81 -0.99 -1.12 -7.79
CA LEU A 81 -2.06 -2.09 -7.57
C LEU A 81 -3.02 -1.64 -6.46
N LEU A 82 -2.52 -1.03 -5.39
CA LEU A 82 -3.37 -0.40 -4.38
C LEU A 82 -4.26 0.68 -5.00
N TYR A 83 -3.70 1.58 -5.80
CA TYR A 83 -4.46 2.68 -6.42
C TYR A 83 -5.51 2.16 -7.41
N ARG A 84 -5.19 1.16 -8.21
CA ARG A 84 -6.15 0.52 -9.12
C ARG A 84 -7.34 -0.10 -8.41
N ASN A 85 -7.14 -0.54 -7.16
CA ASN A 85 -8.17 -1.15 -6.34
C ASN A 85 -8.79 -0.19 -5.30
N GLY A 86 -8.58 1.13 -5.43
CA GLY A 86 -9.25 2.13 -4.60
C GLY A 86 -8.56 2.45 -3.26
N PHE A 87 -7.38 1.90 -2.99
CA PHE A 87 -6.62 2.15 -1.75
C PHE A 87 -5.62 3.29 -1.95
N TYR A 88 -6.02 4.52 -1.63
CA TYR A 88 -5.24 5.73 -1.93
C TYR A 88 -4.36 6.23 -0.79
N VAL A 89 -4.23 5.52 0.31
CA VAL A 89 -3.44 5.94 1.48
C VAL A 89 -1.99 6.29 1.12
N GLY A 90 -1.41 5.58 0.15
CA GLY A 90 -0.06 5.82 -0.35
C GLY A 90 0.19 7.21 -0.97
N LYS A 91 -0.89 7.98 -1.28
CA LYS A 91 -0.79 9.38 -1.71
C LYS A 91 -0.40 10.33 -0.58
N TYR A 92 -0.69 9.96 0.64
CA TYR A 92 -0.55 10.80 1.84
C TYR A 92 0.50 10.28 2.81
N ILE A 93 0.65 8.96 2.87
CA ILE A 93 1.58 8.26 3.76
C ILE A 93 2.50 7.38 2.94
N SER A 94 3.81 7.56 3.08
CA SER A 94 4.81 6.75 2.38
C SER A 94 4.86 5.34 2.96
N LEU A 95 4.36 4.37 2.20
CA LEU A 95 4.49 2.94 2.52
C LEU A 95 5.97 2.51 2.51
N GLU A 96 6.76 3.08 1.59
CA GLU A 96 8.19 2.84 1.49
C GLU A 96 8.94 3.25 2.76
N ALA A 97 8.61 4.41 3.32
CA ALA A 97 9.18 4.86 4.59
C ALA A 97 8.81 3.95 5.77
N LYS A 98 7.57 3.41 5.78
CA LYS A 98 7.15 2.43 6.78
C LYS A 98 7.92 1.11 6.68
N ILE A 99 8.10 0.61 5.46
CA ILE A 99 8.91 -0.59 5.19
C ILE A 99 10.37 -0.35 5.61
N ALA A 100 10.94 0.80 5.25
CA ALA A 100 12.32 1.15 5.58
C ALA A 100 12.56 1.24 7.10
N LYS A 101 11.56 1.72 7.86
CA LYS A 101 11.62 1.82 9.33
C LYS A 101 11.66 0.43 10.00
N ASN A 102 11.04 -0.58 9.39
CA ASN A 102 10.94 -1.95 9.91
C ASN A 102 11.49 -2.96 8.89
N LYS A 103 12.66 -2.66 8.34
CA LYS A 103 13.27 -3.40 7.24
C LYS A 103 13.50 -4.88 7.56
N ASP A 104 13.92 -5.19 8.78
CA ASP A 104 14.17 -6.55 9.22
C ASP A 104 12.88 -7.39 9.21
N LEU A 105 11.79 -6.85 9.74
CA LEU A 105 10.48 -7.53 9.70
C LEU A 105 9.98 -7.77 8.27
N TYR A 106 10.28 -6.86 7.35
CA TYR A 106 9.96 -7.06 5.93
C TYR A 106 10.69 -8.26 5.35
N TYR A 107 12.01 -8.32 5.56
CA TYR A 107 12.83 -9.40 5.02
C TYR A 107 12.58 -10.73 5.71
N ASP A 108 12.28 -10.73 7.01
CA ASP A 108 11.90 -11.94 7.75
C ASP A 108 10.58 -12.50 7.20
N ALA A 109 9.56 -11.67 7.02
CA ALA A 109 8.28 -12.11 6.50
C ALA A 109 8.40 -12.61 5.05
N LEU A 110 9.18 -11.90 4.21
CA LEU A 110 9.45 -12.31 2.84
C LEU A 110 10.23 -13.63 2.79
N GLY A 111 11.29 -13.76 3.60
CA GLY A 111 12.11 -14.98 3.66
C GLY A 111 11.32 -16.20 4.12
N GLN A 112 10.45 -16.05 5.12
CA GLN A 112 9.56 -17.13 5.55
C GLN A 112 8.60 -17.56 4.44
N ALA A 113 8.01 -16.60 3.74
CA ALA A 113 7.06 -16.87 2.66
C ALA A 113 7.72 -17.53 1.43
N GLN A 114 9.01 -17.30 1.19
CA GLN A 114 9.73 -17.88 0.04
C GLN A 114 10.11 -19.36 0.21
N ILE A 115 10.03 -19.90 1.43
CA ILE A 115 10.38 -21.30 1.67
C ILE A 115 9.40 -22.21 0.92
N GLY A 116 9.92 -23.09 0.07
CA GLY A 116 9.11 -24.03 -0.72
C GLY A 116 8.46 -23.43 -1.97
N TRP A 117 8.75 -22.16 -2.34
CA TRP A 117 8.11 -21.52 -3.49
C TRP A 117 8.39 -22.25 -4.81
N HIS A 118 9.60 -22.75 -5.03
CA HIS A 118 9.95 -23.53 -6.23
C HIS A 118 9.25 -24.88 -6.31
N GLU A 119 8.86 -25.41 -5.18
CA GLU A 119 8.17 -26.68 -5.01
C GLU A 119 6.64 -26.53 -4.97
N GLY A 120 6.13 -25.26 -4.92
CA GLY A 120 4.71 -24.95 -4.78
C GLY A 120 4.15 -25.36 -3.41
N THR A 121 4.97 -25.31 -2.37
CA THR A 121 4.62 -25.68 -0.98
C THR A 121 4.80 -24.53 0.00
N GLU A 122 5.03 -23.32 -0.52
CA GLU A 122 5.22 -22.10 0.27
C GLU A 122 3.97 -21.71 1.07
N ASP A 123 4.21 -20.99 2.17
CA ASP A 123 3.17 -20.32 2.96
C ASP A 123 3.31 -18.80 2.84
N SER A 124 2.46 -18.18 2.02
CA SER A 124 2.46 -16.72 1.82
C SER A 124 1.87 -15.94 3.01
N VAL A 125 1.28 -16.60 4.01
CA VAL A 125 0.62 -15.97 5.16
C VAL A 125 1.54 -15.02 5.95
N PRO A 126 2.82 -15.32 6.23
CA PRO A 126 3.71 -14.39 6.92
C PRO A 126 3.84 -13.04 6.19
N PHE A 127 4.01 -13.08 4.86
CA PHE A 127 4.14 -11.86 4.06
C PHE A 127 2.81 -11.10 3.94
N ILE A 128 1.69 -11.79 3.78
CA ILE A 128 0.35 -11.18 3.78
C ILE A 128 0.08 -10.46 5.10
N LYS A 129 0.37 -11.09 6.25
CA LYS A 129 0.19 -10.48 7.58
C LYS A 129 1.05 -9.23 7.76
N TYR A 130 2.32 -9.29 7.39
CA TYR A 130 3.21 -8.13 7.42
C TYR A 130 2.66 -6.98 6.57
N TRP A 131 2.23 -7.31 5.36
CA TRP A 131 1.69 -6.35 4.41
C TRP A 131 0.42 -5.67 4.92
N LEU A 132 -0.57 -6.44 5.37
CA LEU A 132 -1.80 -5.91 5.96
C LEU A 132 -1.51 -5.01 7.16
N GLY A 133 -0.58 -5.40 8.02
CA GLY A 133 -0.12 -4.59 9.15
C GLY A 133 0.48 -3.25 8.70
N THR A 134 1.27 -3.25 7.63
CA THR A 134 1.90 -2.05 7.06
C THR A 134 0.85 -1.09 6.48
N VAL A 135 -0.12 -1.61 5.73
CA VAL A 135 -1.23 -0.82 5.17
C VAL A 135 -2.11 -0.25 6.29
N LEU A 136 -2.47 -1.07 7.27
CA LEU A 136 -3.25 -0.61 8.43
C LEU A 136 -2.53 0.51 9.20
N ALA A 137 -1.22 0.35 9.42
CA ALA A 137 -0.42 1.39 10.08
C ALA A 137 -0.36 2.68 9.24
N ALA A 138 -0.41 2.59 7.91
CA ALA A 138 -0.48 3.78 7.05
C ALA A 138 -1.84 4.49 7.18
N TYR A 139 -2.94 3.75 7.25
CA TYR A 139 -4.26 4.34 7.48
C TYR A 139 -4.37 5.00 8.85
N LYS A 140 -3.81 4.41 9.90
CA LYS A 140 -3.77 5.03 11.24
C LYS A 140 -2.98 6.33 11.26
N ASP A 141 -1.78 6.37 10.64
CA ASP A 141 -1.02 7.62 10.53
C ASP A 141 -1.77 8.69 9.70
N PHE A 142 -2.53 8.27 8.70
CA PHE A 142 -3.35 9.19 7.92
C PHE A 142 -4.48 9.78 8.77
N GLU A 143 -5.19 8.96 9.52
CA GLU A 143 -6.26 9.36 10.43
C GLU A 143 -5.75 10.34 11.50
N GLU A 144 -4.63 10.02 12.17
CA GLU A 144 -3.98 10.91 13.14
C GLU A 144 -3.62 12.27 12.53
N ARG A 145 -3.10 12.30 11.29
CA ARG A 145 -2.80 13.55 10.59
C ARG A 145 -4.06 14.32 10.24
N PHE A 146 -5.13 13.63 9.88
CA PHE A 146 -6.41 14.24 9.57
C PHE A 146 -7.03 14.88 10.81
N GLU A 147 -7.04 14.21 11.95
CA GLU A 147 -7.49 14.75 13.24
C GLU A 147 -6.71 16.01 13.64
N LEU A 148 -5.39 16.04 13.42
CA LEU A 148 -4.58 17.24 13.66
C LEU A 148 -4.97 18.43 12.77
N VAL A 149 -5.50 18.18 11.59
CA VAL A 149 -5.99 19.24 10.66
C VAL A 149 -7.41 19.67 11.04
N GLU A 150 -8.25 18.74 11.49
CA GLU A 150 -9.63 19.02 11.93
C GLU A 150 -9.72 19.64 13.33
N THR A 151 -8.69 19.49 14.18
CA THR A 151 -8.65 20.23 15.44
C THR A 151 -8.76 21.71 15.13
N LYS A 152 -9.90 22.32 15.49
CA LYS A 152 -10.18 23.76 15.33
C LYS A 152 -9.03 24.53 15.96
N LEU A 153 -8.11 24.99 15.13
CA LEU A 153 -7.04 25.89 15.59
C LEU A 153 -7.69 27.06 16.31
N PRO A 154 -7.13 27.54 17.42
CA PRO A 154 -7.56 28.78 18.04
C PRO A 154 -7.69 29.86 16.95
N ALA A 155 -8.73 30.72 17.04
CA ALA A 155 -9.02 31.75 16.03
C ALA A 155 -7.76 32.54 15.62
N LEU A 156 -6.94 32.91 16.62
CA LEU A 156 -5.67 33.61 16.41
C LEU A 156 -4.69 32.82 15.51
N GLU A 157 -4.55 31.51 15.72
CA GLU A 157 -3.62 30.69 14.92
C GLU A 157 -4.16 30.45 13.50
N THR A 158 -5.47 30.33 13.35
CA THR A 158 -6.13 30.24 12.03
C THR A 158 -5.87 31.51 11.22
N VAL A 159 -6.08 32.69 11.83
CA VAL A 159 -5.84 34.00 11.19
C VAL A 159 -4.35 34.15 10.86
N ARG A 160 -3.46 33.81 11.78
CA ARG A 160 -2.00 33.87 11.59
C ARG A 160 -1.55 33.05 10.40
N ARG A 161 -2.00 31.81 10.25
CA ARG A 161 -1.65 30.95 9.11
C ARG A 161 -2.20 31.49 7.79
N ALA A 162 -3.43 31.97 7.80
CA ALA A 162 -4.05 32.55 6.62
C ALA A 162 -3.31 33.81 6.13
N THR A 163 -2.79 34.62 7.05
CA THR A 163 -2.07 35.87 6.72
C THR A 163 -0.61 35.67 6.35
N LEU A 164 0.08 34.65 6.90
CA LEU A 164 1.48 34.35 6.57
C LEU A 164 1.71 34.04 5.09
N ASN A 165 0.73 33.46 4.41
CA ASN A 165 0.82 33.10 3.00
C ASN A 165 0.32 34.22 2.05
N LYS A 166 -0.13 35.37 2.57
CA LYS A 166 -0.63 36.48 1.78
C LYS A 166 0.42 37.58 1.60
N ILE A 167 0.74 37.85 0.35
CA ILE A 167 1.70 38.91 -0.01
C ILE A 167 0.94 40.22 -0.19
N GLY A 168 1.38 41.29 0.49
CA GLY A 168 0.81 42.63 0.36
C GLY A 168 -0.12 43.04 1.52
N ARG A 169 -0.80 44.17 1.35
CA ARG A 169 -1.77 44.69 2.33
C ARG A 169 -3.06 43.89 2.27
N PHE A 170 -3.68 43.63 3.42
CA PHE A 170 -4.97 42.94 3.52
C PHE A 170 -5.89 43.65 4.50
N THR A 171 -7.18 43.52 4.26
CA THR A 171 -8.25 44.07 5.09
C THR A 171 -8.88 42.99 5.96
N LYS A 172 -9.71 43.43 6.92
CA LYS A 172 -10.51 42.48 7.74
C LYS A 172 -11.47 41.65 6.89
N GLN A 173 -11.96 42.19 5.77
CA GLN A 173 -12.79 41.45 4.83
C GLN A 173 -12.03 40.31 4.16
N ASP A 174 -10.80 40.56 3.76
CA ASP A 174 -9.94 39.52 3.16
C ASP A 174 -9.70 38.36 4.12
N ILE A 175 -9.49 38.66 5.43
CA ILE A 175 -9.30 37.61 6.46
C ILE A 175 -10.57 36.78 6.61
N ARG A 176 -11.75 37.42 6.55
CA ARG A 176 -13.04 36.73 6.62
C ARG A 176 -13.23 35.74 5.46
N GLU A 177 -12.82 36.12 4.26
CA GLU A 177 -12.88 35.24 3.07
C GLU A 177 -11.91 34.06 3.20
N LEU A 178 -10.74 34.30 3.77
CA LEU A 178 -9.73 33.26 3.99
C LEU A 178 -10.04 32.31 5.18
N CYS A 179 -10.85 32.77 6.13
CA CYS A 179 -11.19 32.04 7.35
C CYS A 179 -12.72 31.95 7.54
N PRO A 180 -13.45 31.29 6.64
CA PRO A 180 -14.93 31.26 6.68
C PRO A 180 -15.50 30.55 7.91
N SER A 181 -14.69 29.74 8.61
CA SER A 181 -15.07 29.05 9.85
C SER A 181 -15.08 29.96 11.09
N LEU A 182 -14.49 31.15 11.01
CA LEU A 182 -14.41 32.09 12.13
C LEU A 182 -15.58 33.10 12.13
N SER A 183 -16.07 33.41 13.33
CA SER A 183 -17.05 34.49 13.48
C SER A 183 -16.40 35.86 13.29
N ILE A 184 -17.21 36.87 12.91
CA ILE A 184 -16.74 38.26 12.69
C ILE A 184 -16.10 38.83 13.97
N SER A 185 -16.58 38.40 15.15
CA SER A 185 -16.04 38.82 16.44
C SER A 185 -14.71 38.17 16.79
N SER A 186 -14.34 37.09 16.11
CA SER A 186 -13.08 36.35 16.33
C SER A 186 -11.95 36.80 15.40
N ILE A 187 -12.26 37.62 14.39
CA ILE A 187 -11.38 38.29 13.44
C ILE A 187 -11.19 39.76 13.85
#